data_3141c4c319e52fbd1b9a288606cb433b
#
_entry.id   3141c4c319e52fbd1b9a288606cb433b
#
_cell.length_a   1.000
_cell.length_b   1.000
_cell.length_c   1.000
_cell.angle_alpha   90.00
_cell.angle_beta   90.00
_cell.angle_gamma   90.00
#
_symmetry.space_group_name_H-M   'P 1'
#
loop_
_entity.id
_entity.type
_entity.pdbx_description
1 polymer ?
#
loop_
_entity_poly.entity_id
_entity_poly.type
_entity_poly.pdbx_seq_one_letter_code
_entity_poly.pdbx_strand_id
1 'polypeptide(L)'
;MIKICSIAFLSLLLSASSLFAQTKTFAGADYSQGIVFVMENNQMVWKHKAPDSNDLWILPNGNILFTTGHGVLEMTRQNDTIFHYESKSPVFACQRLKNGNTFVGECVTGRMLEISPKGKIVKETCILPKGVKDGGFAFMRNARRLDNGHFLVAHYGDQCVKEYDANGKVVWKLDVPGGPHSLTRLPNGHTLIAVADKDQNPRLIEVTPEGKTIWEISNADIPGKPLKFLGGFQYFSDGRFLITNWTGH
;
A
#
# COMPACT_ATOMS: atom_id res chain seq x y z
N MET A 1 -55.37 19.64 -57.15
CA MET A 1 -54.73 18.63 -56.30
C MET A 1 -53.26 19.06 -56.08
N ILE A 2 -52.95 19.70 -55.01
CA ILE A 2 -51.60 20.18 -54.69
C ILE A 2 -51.04 19.20 -53.68
N LYS A 3 -49.94 18.50 -54.06
CA LYS A 3 -49.18 17.60 -53.16
C LYS A 3 -48.20 18.44 -52.33
N ILE A 4 -48.42 18.49 -51.02
CA ILE A 4 -47.49 19.07 -50.07
C ILE A 4 -46.44 18.02 -49.75
N CYS A 5 -45.18 18.30 -50.07
CA CYS A 5 -44.01 17.47 -49.73
C CYS A 5 -43.53 17.92 -48.33
N SER A 6 -43.73 17.08 -47.32
CA SER A 6 -43.19 17.34 -45.99
C SER A 6 -41.72 16.97 -45.95
N ILE A 7 -40.85 17.96 -45.76
CA ILE A 7 -39.43 17.76 -45.51
C ILE A 7 -39.25 17.55 -44.00
N ALA A 8 -38.89 16.33 -43.58
CA ALA A 8 -38.53 16.02 -42.22
C ALA A 8 -37.08 16.48 -41.97
N PHE A 9 -36.91 17.49 -41.14
CA PHE A 9 -35.61 17.91 -40.59
C PHE A 9 -35.18 16.91 -39.53
N LEU A 10 -34.22 16.06 -39.84
CA LEU A 10 -33.57 15.17 -38.87
C LEU A 10 -32.47 15.99 -38.15
N SER A 11 -32.78 16.51 -36.98
CA SER A 11 -31.79 17.19 -36.12
C SER A 11 -30.89 16.13 -35.49
N LEU A 12 -29.66 15.99 -35.97
CA LEU A 12 -28.59 15.20 -35.37
C LEU A 12 -28.10 15.93 -34.10
N LEU A 13 -28.60 15.53 -32.93
CA LEU A 13 -28.02 15.91 -31.65
C LEU A 13 -26.68 15.18 -31.49
N LEU A 14 -25.59 15.85 -31.87
CA LEU A 14 -24.26 15.46 -31.45
C LEU A 14 -24.16 15.71 -29.91
N SER A 15 -24.38 14.68 -29.11
CA SER A 15 -23.98 14.69 -27.71
C SER A 15 -22.45 14.67 -27.69
N ALA A 16 -21.85 15.86 -27.54
CA ALA A 16 -20.47 16.00 -27.15
C ALA A 16 -20.34 15.47 -25.73
N SER A 17 -20.06 14.16 -25.59
CA SER A 17 -19.54 13.61 -24.35
C SER A 17 -18.17 14.26 -24.14
N SER A 18 -18.16 15.31 -23.30
CA SER A 18 -16.93 15.87 -22.77
C SER A 18 -16.21 14.74 -22.02
N LEU A 19 -15.17 14.19 -22.65
CA LEU A 19 -14.15 13.40 -21.95
C LEU A 19 -13.48 14.33 -20.94
N PHE A 20 -14.08 14.48 -19.76
CA PHE A 20 -13.37 15.01 -18.62
C PHE A 20 -12.27 14.00 -18.32
N ALA A 21 -11.04 14.34 -18.66
CA ALA A 21 -9.88 13.61 -18.19
C ALA A 21 -10.00 13.60 -16.65
N GLN A 22 -10.28 12.42 -16.11
CA GLN A 22 -10.47 12.27 -14.67
C GLN A 22 -9.17 12.69 -13.98
N THR A 23 -9.20 13.84 -13.31
CA THR A 23 -8.04 14.39 -12.61
C THR A 23 -7.63 13.41 -11.53
N LYS A 24 -6.42 12.88 -11.65
CA LYS A 24 -5.91 11.86 -10.73
C LYS A 24 -5.17 12.54 -9.60
N THR A 25 -5.62 12.29 -8.37
CA THR A 25 -4.91 12.66 -7.14
C THR A 25 -4.37 11.38 -6.50
N PHE A 26 -3.08 11.33 -6.27
CA PHE A 26 -2.42 10.22 -5.57
C PHE A 26 -1.13 10.67 -4.88
N ALA A 27 -0.68 9.88 -3.91
CA ALA A 27 0.63 10.03 -3.30
C ALA A 27 1.49 8.81 -3.63
N GLY A 28 2.80 8.99 -3.65
CA GLY A 28 3.75 7.94 -3.94
C GLY A 28 5.11 8.18 -3.30
N ALA A 29 5.91 7.10 -3.21
CA ALA A 29 7.31 7.16 -2.87
C ALA A 29 8.13 6.81 -4.13
N ASP A 30 9.10 7.65 -4.45
CA ASP A 30 10.06 7.44 -5.53
C ASP A 30 11.43 7.15 -4.94
N TYR A 31 11.84 5.90 -5.00
CA TYR A 31 13.14 5.44 -4.50
C TYR A 31 14.32 6.06 -5.24
N SER A 32 14.20 6.25 -6.56
CA SER A 32 15.28 6.76 -7.39
C SER A 32 15.59 8.22 -7.10
N GLN A 33 14.56 9.00 -6.78
CA GLN A 33 14.69 10.41 -6.38
C GLN A 33 14.81 10.58 -4.86
N GLY A 34 14.54 9.54 -4.08
CA GLY A 34 14.53 9.59 -2.62
C GLY A 34 13.50 10.56 -2.06
N ILE A 35 12.29 10.56 -2.62
CA ILE A 35 11.21 11.46 -2.23
C ILE A 35 9.89 10.72 -2.00
N VAL A 36 9.07 11.29 -1.11
CA VAL A 36 7.62 11.08 -1.08
C VAL A 36 6.97 12.31 -1.71
N PHE A 37 5.92 12.09 -2.51
CA PHE A 37 5.27 13.17 -3.26
C PHE A 37 3.75 13.01 -3.32
N VAL A 38 3.07 14.09 -3.66
CA VAL A 38 1.63 14.10 -3.97
C VAL A 38 1.41 14.73 -5.32
N MET A 39 0.62 14.04 -6.14
CA MET A 39 0.15 14.51 -7.44
C MET A 39 -1.31 14.92 -7.34
N GLU A 40 -1.66 16.07 -7.90
CA GLU A 40 -3.02 16.54 -8.10
C GLU A 40 -3.12 17.11 -9.51
N ASN A 41 -4.14 16.73 -10.26
CA ASN A 41 -4.35 17.22 -11.63
C ASN A 41 -3.11 17.05 -12.53
N ASN A 42 -2.41 15.94 -12.40
CA ASN A 42 -1.15 15.63 -13.10
C ASN A 42 0.02 16.58 -12.78
N GLN A 43 -0.06 17.33 -11.71
CA GLN A 43 1.03 18.17 -11.21
C GLN A 43 1.51 17.71 -9.84
N MET A 44 2.82 17.75 -9.61
CA MET A 44 3.37 17.50 -8.28
C MET A 44 3.16 18.74 -7.41
N VAL A 45 2.20 18.64 -6.48
CA VAL A 45 1.80 19.76 -5.61
C VAL A 45 2.52 19.76 -4.26
N TRP A 46 3.12 18.64 -3.89
CA TRP A 46 3.90 18.49 -2.67
C TRP A 46 4.97 17.42 -2.82
N LYS A 47 6.13 17.61 -2.21
CA LYS A 47 7.18 16.59 -2.08
C LYS A 47 8.01 16.82 -0.82
N HIS A 48 8.56 15.72 -0.30
CA HIS A 48 9.51 15.74 0.82
C HIS A 48 10.62 14.71 0.59
N LYS A 49 11.85 15.03 1.02
CA LYS A 49 12.98 14.11 0.93
C LYS A 49 12.78 12.96 1.93
N ALA A 50 12.65 11.75 1.43
CA ALA A 50 12.46 10.54 2.22
C ALA A 50 13.09 9.35 1.49
N PRO A 51 14.42 9.21 1.54
CA PRO A 51 15.08 8.05 0.95
C PRO A 51 14.59 6.78 1.66
N ASP A 52 14.47 5.70 0.89
CA ASP A 52 14.05 4.38 1.38
C ASP A 52 12.65 4.35 2.04
N SER A 53 11.74 5.25 1.62
CA SER A 53 10.34 5.22 2.06
C SER A 53 9.61 4.00 1.48
N ASN A 54 9.13 3.11 2.34
CA ASN A 54 8.47 1.85 1.96
C ASN A 54 6.96 1.87 2.14
N ASP A 55 6.43 2.81 2.93
CA ASP A 55 5.00 2.87 3.25
C ASP A 55 4.56 4.33 3.44
N LEU A 56 3.36 4.64 2.95
CA LEU A 56 2.81 5.99 3.09
C LEU A 56 1.28 5.98 3.13
N TRP A 57 0.70 7.00 3.78
CA TRP A 57 -0.73 7.22 3.94
C TRP A 57 -1.07 8.69 3.79
N ILE A 58 -2.17 9.00 3.10
CA ILE A 58 -2.86 10.27 3.27
C ILE A 58 -3.87 10.06 4.41
N LEU A 59 -3.67 10.79 5.49
CA LEU A 59 -4.55 10.72 6.65
C LEU A 59 -5.86 11.49 6.42
N PRO A 60 -6.95 11.22 7.16
CA PRO A 60 -8.24 11.92 7.00
C PRO A 60 -8.17 13.44 7.16
N ASN A 61 -7.19 13.94 7.92
CA ASN A 61 -6.91 15.38 8.09
C ASN A 61 -6.09 16.00 6.95
N GLY A 62 -5.74 15.21 5.92
CA GLY A 62 -4.93 15.62 4.77
C GLY A 62 -3.43 15.57 4.99
N ASN A 63 -2.95 15.26 6.18
CA ASN A 63 -1.53 15.07 6.46
C ASN A 63 -0.99 13.81 5.78
N ILE A 64 0.32 13.75 5.60
CA ILE A 64 1.01 12.63 4.98
C ILE A 64 1.83 11.93 6.06
N LEU A 65 1.53 10.64 6.32
CA LEU A 65 2.29 9.76 7.21
C LEU A 65 3.12 8.82 6.33
N PHE A 66 4.43 8.74 6.55
CA PHE A 66 5.31 7.92 5.71
C PHE A 66 6.55 7.46 6.47
N THR A 67 7.16 6.37 5.98
CA THR A 67 8.44 5.88 6.50
C THR A 67 9.61 6.65 5.86
N THR A 68 10.73 6.77 6.60
CA THR A 68 11.95 7.49 6.17
C THR A 68 13.18 6.57 6.11
N GLY A 69 12.99 5.28 5.78
CA GLY A 69 14.04 4.28 5.90
C GLY A 69 14.21 3.81 7.35
N HIS A 70 14.66 4.66 8.25
CA HIS A 70 14.87 4.36 9.67
C HIS A 70 13.90 5.07 10.62
N GLY A 71 12.76 5.53 10.14
CA GLY A 71 11.80 6.23 10.98
C GLY A 71 10.44 6.40 10.33
N VAL A 72 9.61 7.22 10.99
CA VAL A 72 8.28 7.61 10.51
C VAL A 72 8.08 9.09 10.74
N LEU A 73 7.56 9.78 9.73
CA LEU A 73 7.14 11.19 9.80
C LEU A 73 5.65 11.32 9.50
N GLU A 74 4.97 12.24 10.18
CA GLU A 74 3.72 12.84 9.73
C GLU A 74 3.96 14.31 9.45
N MET A 75 3.59 14.75 8.26
CA MET A 75 3.76 16.14 7.82
C MET A 75 2.48 16.75 7.30
N THR A 76 2.32 18.06 7.51
CA THR A 76 1.30 18.85 6.82
C THR A 76 1.70 19.10 5.36
N ARG A 77 0.76 19.60 4.55
CA ARG A 77 1.04 20.09 3.19
C ARG A 77 1.90 21.36 3.17
N GLN A 78 2.05 22.05 4.31
CA GLN A 78 2.92 23.22 4.51
C GLN A 78 4.33 22.83 4.97
N ASN A 79 4.63 21.52 5.07
CA ASN A 79 5.89 20.94 5.55
C ASN A 79 6.14 21.09 7.07
N ASP A 80 5.09 21.29 7.88
CA ASP A 80 5.22 21.21 9.32
C ASP A 80 5.27 19.75 9.76
N THR A 81 6.22 19.40 10.64
CA THR A 81 6.30 18.07 11.23
C THR A 81 5.33 17.96 12.40
N ILE A 82 4.36 17.05 12.30
CA ILE A 82 3.35 16.77 13.33
C ILE A 82 3.75 15.61 14.23
N PHE A 83 4.40 14.60 13.64
CA PHE A 83 4.88 13.41 14.35
C PHE A 83 6.22 12.97 13.79
N HIS A 84 7.10 12.52 14.68
CA HIS A 84 8.41 11.99 14.32
C HIS A 84 8.76 10.82 15.26
N TYR A 85 9.28 9.75 14.67
CA TYR A 85 9.87 8.60 15.36
C TYR A 85 11.11 8.13 14.61
N GLU A 86 12.20 7.90 15.33
CA GLU A 86 13.44 7.31 14.79
C GLU A 86 13.69 5.92 15.36
N SER A 87 14.15 5.02 14.52
CA SER A 87 14.54 3.66 14.85
C SER A 87 15.98 3.38 14.45
N LYS A 88 16.61 2.45 15.16
CA LYS A 88 17.92 1.89 14.78
C LYS A 88 17.81 0.80 13.72
N SER A 89 16.60 0.26 13.51
CA SER A 89 16.28 -0.74 12.49
C SER A 89 15.53 -0.10 11.32
N PRO A 90 15.69 -0.60 10.09
CA PRO A 90 14.87 -0.18 8.97
C PRO A 90 13.37 -0.36 9.25
N VAL A 91 12.58 0.67 8.92
CA VAL A 91 11.13 0.71 9.12
C VAL A 91 10.44 0.55 7.77
N PHE A 92 9.69 -0.54 7.61
CA PHE A 92 9.01 -0.88 6.35
C PHE A 92 7.48 -0.78 6.42
N ALA A 93 6.93 -0.49 7.59
CA ALA A 93 5.50 -0.29 7.75
C ALA A 93 5.18 0.82 8.74
N CYS A 94 4.20 1.64 8.42
CA CYS A 94 3.61 2.61 9.34
C CYS A 94 2.09 2.68 9.13
N GLN A 95 1.35 2.99 10.21
CA GLN A 95 -0.11 3.15 10.14
C GLN A 95 -0.59 4.00 11.30
N ARG A 96 -1.45 5.00 11.04
CA ARG A 96 -2.15 5.71 12.12
C ARG A 96 -3.27 4.84 12.64
N LEU A 97 -3.27 4.61 13.96
CA LEU A 97 -4.29 3.82 14.65
C LEU A 97 -5.48 4.70 15.08
N LYS A 98 -6.64 4.08 15.30
CA LYS A 98 -7.89 4.76 15.73
C LYS A 98 -7.74 5.49 17.07
N ASN A 99 -6.84 5.03 17.94
CA ASN A 99 -6.55 5.67 19.23
C ASN A 99 -5.56 6.85 19.13
N GLY A 100 -5.15 7.23 17.92
CA GLY A 100 -4.20 8.32 17.68
C GLY A 100 -2.72 7.91 17.75
N ASN A 101 -2.39 6.71 18.23
CA ASN A 101 -1.02 6.19 18.18
C ASN A 101 -0.61 5.81 16.75
N THR A 102 0.69 5.63 16.54
CA THR A 102 1.23 5.16 15.26
C THR A 102 1.78 3.76 15.42
N PHE A 103 1.30 2.82 14.60
CA PHE A 103 1.93 1.53 14.42
C PHE A 103 3.19 1.68 13.57
N VAL A 104 4.27 0.99 13.96
CA VAL A 104 5.56 0.97 13.25
C VAL A 104 6.05 -0.48 13.20
N GLY A 105 6.39 -0.95 12.00
CA GLY A 105 6.96 -2.28 11.76
C GLY A 105 8.44 -2.17 11.39
N GLU A 106 9.32 -2.66 12.25
CA GLU A 106 10.75 -2.74 12.00
C GLU A 106 11.11 -4.04 11.27
N CYS A 107 11.73 -3.92 10.10
CA CYS A 107 11.98 -5.04 9.20
C CYS A 107 12.94 -6.08 9.80
N VAL A 108 14.13 -5.63 10.19
CA VAL A 108 15.25 -6.52 10.58
C VAL A 108 15.07 -7.09 11.98
N THR A 109 14.62 -6.27 12.92
CA THR A 109 14.40 -6.67 14.31
C THR A 109 13.08 -7.41 14.54
N GLY A 110 12.16 -7.37 13.56
CA GLY A 110 10.82 -7.94 13.71
C GLY A 110 9.98 -7.31 14.81
N ARG A 111 10.31 -6.07 15.23
CA ARG A 111 9.55 -5.37 16.27
C ARG A 111 8.33 -4.70 15.67
N MET A 112 7.19 -5.01 16.27
CA MET A 112 5.89 -4.39 16.01
C MET A 112 5.62 -3.40 17.14
N LEU A 113 5.73 -2.12 16.85
CA LEU A 113 5.68 -1.05 17.85
C LEU A 113 4.37 -0.28 17.77
N GLU A 114 3.88 0.18 18.90
CA GLU A 114 2.86 1.22 18.98
C GLU A 114 3.48 2.45 19.65
N ILE A 115 3.49 3.56 18.92
CA ILE A 115 4.14 4.81 19.31
C ILE A 115 3.07 5.84 19.65
N SER A 116 3.13 6.45 20.82
CA SER A 116 2.22 7.55 21.20
C SER A 116 2.43 8.79 20.32
N PRO A 117 1.48 9.75 20.27
CA PRO A 117 1.66 11.01 19.55
C PRO A 117 2.88 11.84 20.00
N LYS A 118 3.41 11.54 21.21
CA LYS A 118 4.62 12.18 21.78
C LYS A 118 5.91 11.42 21.41
N GLY A 119 5.88 10.46 20.48
CA GLY A 119 7.05 9.69 20.05
C GLY A 119 7.52 8.60 21.03
N LYS A 120 6.73 8.25 22.07
CA LYS A 120 7.11 7.22 23.05
C LYS A 120 6.54 5.87 22.65
N ILE A 121 7.36 4.81 22.74
CA ILE A 121 6.91 3.42 22.60
C ILE A 121 5.97 3.10 23.77
N VAL A 122 4.73 2.72 23.48
CA VAL A 122 3.70 2.34 24.47
C VAL A 122 3.38 0.86 24.44
N LYS A 123 3.65 0.18 23.29
CA LYS A 123 3.60 -1.28 23.17
C LYS A 123 4.69 -1.75 22.22
N GLU A 124 5.18 -2.95 22.49
CA GLU A 124 6.16 -3.64 21.68
C GLU A 124 5.85 -5.14 21.66
N THR A 125 5.90 -5.73 20.47
CA THR A 125 5.82 -7.18 20.26
C THR A 125 6.90 -7.58 19.26
N CYS A 126 7.71 -8.58 19.59
CA CYS A 126 8.71 -9.13 18.66
C CYS A 126 8.14 -10.38 18.00
N ILE A 127 8.21 -10.43 16.65
CA ILE A 127 7.75 -11.57 15.85
C ILE A 127 8.89 -12.40 15.24
N LEU A 128 10.14 -12.08 15.58
CA LEU A 128 11.27 -12.94 15.20
C LEU A 128 11.14 -14.32 15.87
N PRO A 129 11.55 -15.39 15.18
CA PRO A 129 11.65 -16.71 15.77
C PRO A 129 12.58 -16.71 17.00
N LYS A 130 12.27 -17.54 17.98
CA LYS A 130 13.09 -17.65 19.21
C LYS A 130 14.57 -17.92 18.86
N GLY A 131 15.46 -17.11 19.39
CA GLY A 131 16.91 -17.21 19.19
C GLY A 131 17.43 -16.46 17.96
N VAL A 132 16.56 -15.99 17.06
CA VAL A 132 16.94 -15.15 15.93
C VAL A 132 17.06 -13.71 16.43
N LYS A 133 18.20 -13.06 16.18
CA LYS A 133 18.46 -11.67 16.57
C LYS A 133 18.29 -10.68 15.41
N ASP A 134 18.42 -11.18 14.19
CA ASP A 134 18.39 -10.43 12.94
C ASP A 134 17.67 -11.25 11.86
N GLY A 135 16.55 -10.75 11.38
CA GLY A 135 15.75 -11.38 10.33
C GLY A 135 16.22 -11.05 8.92
N GLY A 136 17.09 -10.05 8.78
CA GLY A 136 17.51 -9.51 7.49
C GLY A 136 16.40 -8.72 6.78
N PHE A 137 16.75 -8.08 5.68
CA PHE A 137 15.82 -7.26 4.88
C PHE A 137 14.67 -8.06 4.22
N ALA A 138 14.84 -9.36 4.06
CA ALA A 138 13.82 -10.22 3.48
C ALA A 138 12.79 -10.73 4.50
N PHE A 139 13.02 -10.52 5.80
CA PHE A 139 12.13 -11.02 6.84
C PHE A 139 10.73 -10.42 6.76
N MET A 140 10.64 -9.09 6.59
CA MET A 140 9.35 -8.39 6.46
C MET A 140 9.44 -7.28 5.41
N ARG A 141 8.49 -7.21 4.49
CA ARG A 141 8.38 -6.11 3.52
C ARG A 141 7.23 -5.16 3.82
N ASN A 142 6.20 -5.65 4.49
CA ASN A 142 5.07 -4.82 4.91
C ASN A 142 4.38 -5.46 6.11
N ALA A 143 3.71 -4.65 6.91
CA ALA A 143 2.86 -5.10 8.01
C ALA A 143 1.69 -4.15 8.22
N ARG A 144 0.58 -4.70 8.72
CA ARG A 144 -0.62 -3.94 9.10
C ARG A 144 -1.09 -4.35 10.49
N ARG A 145 -1.43 -3.36 11.31
CA ARG A 145 -2.13 -3.57 12.57
C ARG A 145 -3.62 -3.75 12.26
N LEU A 146 -4.17 -4.89 12.61
CA LEU A 146 -5.59 -5.19 12.42
C LEU A 146 -6.43 -4.65 13.58
N ASP A 147 -7.73 -4.44 13.36
CA ASP A 147 -8.67 -3.93 14.36
C ASP A 147 -8.82 -4.86 15.59
N ASN A 148 -8.64 -6.18 15.41
CA ASN A 148 -8.61 -7.16 16.49
C ASN A 148 -7.32 -7.14 17.33
N GLY A 149 -6.38 -6.27 16.98
CA GLY A 149 -5.10 -6.14 17.67
C GLY A 149 -4.01 -7.09 17.17
N HIS A 150 -4.24 -7.84 16.11
CA HIS A 150 -3.24 -8.70 15.47
C HIS A 150 -2.34 -7.93 14.49
N PHE A 151 -1.29 -8.59 14.02
CA PHE A 151 -0.38 -8.06 13.00
C PHE A 151 -0.45 -8.97 11.76
N LEU A 152 -0.80 -8.41 10.62
CA LEU A 152 -0.73 -9.10 9.33
C LEU A 152 0.60 -8.71 8.66
N VAL A 153 1.43 -9.69 8.30
CA VAL A 153 2.83 -9.46 7.90
C VAL A 153 3.19 -10.18 6.61
N ALA A 154 3.82 -9.45 5.68
CA ALA A 154 4.37 -9.97 4.44
C ALA A 154 5.82 -10.42 4.65
N HIS A 155 6.06 -11.73 4.69
CA HIS A 155 7.38 -12.35 4.79
C HIS A 155 7.93 -12.66 3.40
N TYR A 156 8.68 -11.72 2.83
CA TYR A 156 9.17 -11.82 1.46
C TYR A 156 10.09 -13.03 1.25
N GLY A 157 11.07 -13.22 2.14
CA GLY A 157 12.04 -14.32 2.04
C GLY A 157 11.41 -15.69 2.25
N ASP A 158 10.42 -15.79 3.14
CA ASP A 158 9.68 -17.03 3.43
C ASP A 158 8.57 -17.30 2.39
N GLN A 159 8.32 -16.39 1.46
CA GLN A 159 7.24 -16.46 0.47
C GLN A 159 5.87 -16.76 1.12
N CYS A 160 5.57 -16.10 2.22
CA CYS A 160 4.30 -16.30 2.93
C CYS A 160 3.80 -15.02 3.59
N VAL A 161 2.50 -15.03 3.88
CA VAL A 161 1.85 -14.06 4.75
C VAL A 161 1.50 -14.74 6.06
N LYS A 162 1.77 -14.08 7.19
CA LYS A 162 1.42 -14.55 8.52
C LYS A 162 0.58 -13.51 9.26
N GLU A 163 -0.40 -13.98 10.02
CA GLU A 163 -1.08 -13.19 11.03
C GLU A 163 -0.57 -13.62 12.42
N TYR A 164 -0.15 -12.66 13.20
CA TYR A 164 0.33 -12.83 14.56
C TYR A 164 -0.65 -12.21 15.53
N ASP A 165 -0.92 -12.87 16.66
CA ASP A 165 -1.66 -12.26 17.76
C ASP A 165 -0.84 -11.13 18.44
N ALA A 166 -1.45 -10.48 19.44
CA ALA A 166 -0.81 -9.38 20.16
C ALA A 166 0.46 -9.81 20.95
N ASN A 167 0.68 -11.12 21.15
CA ASN A 167 1.85 -11.69 21.84
C ASN A 167 2.93 -12.17 20.85
N GLY A 168 2.72 -12.02 19.55
CA GLY A 168 3.66 -12.47 18.51
C GLY A 168 3.56 -13.95 18.16
N LYS A 169 2.47 -14.64 18.57
CA LYS A 169 2.21 -16.03 18.16
C LYS A 169 1.50 -16.04 16.80
N VAL A 170 1.97 -16.88 15.88
CA VAL A 170 1.30 -17.11 14.59
C VAL A 170 -0.05 -17.76 14.81
N VAL A 171 -1.13 -17.13 14.30
CA VAL A 171 -2.49 -17.61 14.36
C VAL A 171 -3.05 -17.98 12.99
N TRP A 172 -2.44 -17.47 11.91
CA TRP A 172 -2.77 -17.81 10.54
C TRP A 172 -1.52 -17.70 9.66
N LYS A 173 -1.40 -18.56 8.65
CA LYS A 173 -0.32 -18.56 7.67
C LYS A 173 -0.85 -18.95 6.29
N LEU A 174 -0.36 -18.27 5.27
CA LEU A 174 -0.61 -18.60 3.87
C LEU A 174 0.72 -18.54 3.10
N ASP A 175 1.10 -19.65 2.47
CA ASP A 175 2.17 -19.66 1.49
C ASP A 175 1.67 -19.06 0.17
N VAL A 176 2.47 -18.17 -0.45
CA VAL A 176 2.12 -17.48 -1.69
C VAL A 176 3.14 -17.79 -2.78
N PRO A 177 2.75 -17.69 -4.07
CA PRO A 177 3.64 -18.06 -5.18
C PRO A 177 4.66 -16.93 -5.48
N GLY A 178 5.57 -16.66 -4.56
CA GLY A 178 6.61 -15.63 -4.67
C GLY A 178 6.68 -14.72 -3.45
N GLY A 179 7.56 -13.71 -3.48
CA GLY A 179 7.75 -12.80 -2.35
C GLY A 179 6.60 -11.80 -2.17
N PRO A 180 5.80 -11.86 -1.10
CA PRO A 180 4.79 -10.83 -0.81
C PRO A 180 5.48 -9.53 -0.40
N HIS A 181 5.12 -8.41 -1.05
CA HIS A 181 5.74 -7.11 -0.79
C HIS A 181 4.79 -6.10 -0.14
N SER A 182 3.49 -6.16 -0.44
CA SER A 182 2.47 -5.33 0.18
C SER A 182 1.20 -6.14 0.40
N LEU A 183 0.43 -5.77 1.41
CA LEU A 183 -0.80 -6.48 1.76
C LEU A 183 -1.81 -5.58 2.49
N THR A 184 -3.08 -5.99 2.46
CA THR A 184 -4.13 -5.41 3.28
C THR A 184 -5.24 -6.42 3.55
N ARG A 185 -5.84 -6.37 4.75
CA ARG A 185 -7.06 -7.11 5.09
C ARG A 185 -8.27 -6.30 4.68
N LEU A 186 -9.17 -6.89 3.92
CA LEU A 186 -10.43 -6.27 3.52
C LEU A 186 -11.51 -6.44 4.62
N PRO A 187 -12.56 -5.59 4.62
CA PRO A 187 -13.66 -5.69 5.60
C PRO A 187 -14.42 -7.02 5.56
N ASN A 188 -14.44 -7.73 4.42
CA ASN A 188 -15.05 -9.04 4.26
C ASN A 188 -14.17 -10.19 4.81
N GLY A 189 -13.00 -9.88 5.37
CA GLY A 189 -12.04 -10.85 5.89
C GLY A 189 -11.05 -11.39 4.86
N HIS A 190 -11.20 -11.07 3.57
CA HIS A 190 -10.24 -11.44 2.54
C HIS A 190 -8.93 -10.64 2.67
N THR A 191 -7.88 -11.12 2.06
CA THR A 191 -6.58 -10.42 2.03
C THR A 191 -6.18 -10.14 0.59
N LEU A 192 -5.84 -8.87 0.31
CA LEU A 192 -5.13 -8.50 -0.91
C LEU A 192 -3.63 -8.61 -0.66
N ILE A 193 -2.91 -9.23 -1.59
CA ILE A 193 -1.46 -9.47 -1.49
C ILE A 193 -0.81 -9.13 -2.82
N ALA A 194 0.15 -8.19 -2.81
CA ALA A 194 1.03 -7.96 -3.94
C ALA A 194 2.21 -8.94 -3.88
N VAL A 195 2.25 -9.87 -4.81
CA VAL A 195 3.36 -10.79 -5.03
C VAL A 195 4.30 -10.12 -6.01
N ALA A 196 5.49 -9.75 -5.52
CA ALA A 196 6.38 -8.81 -6.20
C ALA A 196 7.38 -9.45 -7.17
N ASP A 197 7.64 -10.73 -7.04
CA ASP A 197 8.79 -11.40 -7.65
C ASP A 197 8.77 -11.36 -9.18
N LYS A 198 9.79 -10.72 -9.76
CA LYS A 198 9.97 -10.56 -11.21
C LYS A 198 10.12 -11.89 -11.96
N ASP A 199 10.70 -12.91 -11.30
CA ASP A 199 11.01 -14.21 -11.91
C ASP A 199 9.82 -15.17 -11.83
N GLN A 200 8.77 -14.82 -11.04
CA GLN A 200 7.61 -15.66 -10.77
C GLN A 200 6.26 -15.04 -11.19
N ASN A 201 6.26 -14.17 -12.20
CA ASN A 201 5.06 -13.52 -12.70
C ASN A 201 4.37 -12.65 -11.64
N PRO A 202 4.82 -11.41 -11.44
CA PRO A 202 4.26 -10.47 -10.46
C PRO A 202 2.75 -10.35 -10.61
N ARG A 203 2.03 -10.40 -9.49
CA ARG A 203 0.56 -10.35 -9.47
C ARG A 203 0.01 -9.74 -8.21
N LEU A 204 -1.17 -9.17 -8.29
CA LEU A 204 -2.00 -8.83 -7.15
C LEU A 204 -3.07 -9.90 -7.01
N ILE A 205 -3.17 -10.54 -5.86
CA ILE A 205 -4.14 -11.60 -5.59
C ILE A 205 -5.07 -11.21 -4.44
N GLU A 206 -6.33 -11.67 -4.51
CA GLU A 206 -7.27 -11.68 -3.40
C GLU A 206 -7.49 -13.11 -2.93
N VAL A 207 -7.30 -13.33 -1.63
CA VAL A 207 -7.44 -14.64 -1.01
C VAL A 207 -8.49 -14.62 0.10
N THR A 208 -9.24 -15.72 0.24
CA THR A 208 -10.19 -15.92 1.35
C THR A 208 -9.45 -16.18 2.66
N PRO A 209 -10.13 -16.14 3.84
CA PRO A 209 -9.53 -16.55 5.11
C PRO A 209 -8.97 -17.97 5.11
N GLU A 210 -9.56 -18.89 4.30
CA GLU A 210 -9.09 -20.27 4.14
C GLU A 210 -7.88 -20.39 3.20
N GLY A 211 -7.42 -19.26 2.61
CA GLY A 211 -6.25 -19.21 1.74
C GLY A 211 -6.52 -19.52 0.27
N LYS A 212 -7.79 -19.56 -0.16
CA LYS A 212 -8.14 -19.78 -1.57
C LYS A 212 -8.03 -18.45 -2.34
N THR A 213 -7.25 -18.43 -3.41
CA THR A 213 -7.25 -17.30 -4.38
C THR A 213 -8.59 -17.29 -5.13
N ILE A 214 -9.28 -16.15 -5.09
CA ILE A 214 -10.58 -15.95 -5.74
C ILE A 214 -10.50 -14.93 -6.88
N TRP A 215 -9.46 -14.14 -6.93
CA TRP A 215 -9.24 -13.13 -7.94
C TRP A 215 -7.74 -12.78 -8.04
N GLU A 216 -7.29 -12.43 -9.25
CA GLU A 216 -5.93 -11.93 -9.48
C GLU A 216 -5.87 -10.92 -10.65
N ILE A 217 -4.87 -10.05 -10.61
CA ILE A 217 -4.35 -9.29 -11.76
C ILE A 217 -2.91 -9.74 -12.00
N SER A 218 -2.61 -10.10 -13.24
CA SER A 218 -1.31 -10.57 -13.70
C SER A 218 -0.89 -9.89 -15.01
N ASN A 219 0.24 -10.29 -15.57
CA ASN A 219 0.68 -9.80 -16.87
C ASN A 219 -0.29 -10.12 -18.03
N ALA A 220 -1.11 -11.16 -17.90
CA ALA A 220 -2.11 -11.50 -18.90
C ALA A 220 -3.22 -10.43 -19.02
N ASP A 221 -3.48 -9.71 -17.93
CA ASP A 221 -4.56 -8.72 -17.82
C ASP A 221 -4.13 -7.31 -18.24
N ILE A 222 -2.81 -7.06 -18.39
CA ILE A 222 -2.24 -5.74 -18.67
C ILE A 222 -1.37 -5.79 -19.95
N PRO A 223 -1.99 -5.87 -21.14
CA PRO A 223 -1.24 -5.94 -22.39
C PRO A 223 -0.41 -4.67 -22.63
N GLY A 224 0.82 -4.84 -23.10
CA GLY A 224 1.70 -3.75 -23.51
C GLY A 224 2.47 -3.04 -22.39
N LYS A 225 2.16 -3.31 -21.12
CA LYS A 225 2.91 -2.78 -19.95
C LYS A 225 3.05 -3.86 -18.88
N PRO A 226 3.94 -4.85 -19.08
CA PRO A 226 4.04 -5.97 -18.16
C PRO A 226 4.48 -5.51 -16.78
N LEU A 227 3.85 -6.09 -15.76
CA LEU A 227 4.33 -6.00 -14.39
C LEU A 227 5.70 -6.65 -14.31
N LYS A 228 6.67 -5.96 -13.71
CA LYS A 228 8.01 -6.49 -13.47
C LYS A 228 8.28 -6.70 -11.99
N PHE A 229 7.76 -5.80 -11.14
CA PHE A 229 7.86 -5.91 -9.69
C PHE A 229 6.75 -5.09 -9.03
N LEU A 230 5.83 -5.74 -8.32
CA LEU A 230 4.79 -5.06 -7.56
C LEU A 230 5.35 -4.60 -6.21
N GLY A 231 5.73 -3.32 -6.11
CA GLY A 231 6.22 -2.73 -4.86
C GLY A 231 5.11 -2.41 -3.86
N GLY A 232 3.93 -2.04 -4.34
CA GLY A 232 2.80 -1.68 -3.50
C GLY A 232 1.52 -1.48 -4.28
N PHE A 233 0.42 -1.30 -3.56
CA PHE A 233 -0.87 -0.97 -4.16
C PHE A 233 -1.74 -0.14 -3.21
N GLN A 234 -2.68 0.60 -3.80
CA GLN A 234 -3.81 1.21 -3.12
C GLN A 234 -5.10 0.62 -3.68
N TYR A 235 -5.97 0.13 -2.82
CA TYR A 235 -7.34 -0.28 -3.14
C TYR A 235 -8.31 0.85 -2.81
N PHE A 236 -9.19 1.17 -3.73
CA PHE A 236 -10.24 2.18 -3.56
C PHE A 236 -11.61 1.50 -3.38
N SER A 237 -12.49 2.14 -2.61
CA SER A 237 -13.83 1.61 -2.30
C SER A 237 -14.73 1.42 -3.53
N ASP A 238 -14.39 2.04 -4.65
CA ASP A 238 -15.07 1.86 -5.95
C ASP A 238 -14.53 0.70 -6.79
N GLY A 239 -13.65 -0.14 -6.21
CA GLY A 239 -13.09 -1.33 -6.86
C GLY A 239 -11.86 -1.06 -7.74
N ARG A 240 -11.39 0.19 -7.85
CA ARG A 240 -10.16 0.53 -8.58
C ARG A 240 -8.92 0.21 -7.76
N PHE A 241 -7.80 0.01 -8.47
CA PHE A 241 -6.48 -0.15 -7.89
C PHE A 241 -5.50 0.88 -8.46
N LEU A 242 -4.62 1.37 -7.62
CA LEU A 242 -3.36 2.00 -8.01
C LEU A 242 -2.24 1.04 -7.66
N ILE A 243 -1.44 0.63 -8.64
CA ILE A 243 -0.38 -0.37 -8.48
C ILE A 243 0.97 0.29 -8.79
N THR A 244 1.97 0.05 -7.95
CA THR A 244 3.35 0.45 -8.19
C THR A 244 4.10 -0.68 -8.90
N ASN A 245 4.54 -0.45 -10.14
CA ASN A 245 5.38 -1.36 -10.91
C ASN A 245 6.82 -0.86 -10.88
N TRP A 246 7.57 -1.18 -9.83
CA TRP A 246 8.83 -0.55 -9.48
C TRP A 246 9.90 -0.58 -10.58
N THR A 247 10.03 -1.65 -11.33
CA THR A 247 11.02 -1.78 -12.41
C THR A 247 10.38 -1.78 -13.80
N GLY A 248 9.13 -1.36 -13.91
CA GLY A 248 8.28 -1.48 -15.09
C GLY A 248 8.18 -0.22 -15.96
N HIS A 249 9.25 0.59 -16.05
CA HIS A 249 9.24 1.77 -16.94
C HIS A 249 9.26 1.38 -18.41
#